data_26210eb79830905bbeb92adb14f7c60f
#
_entry.id   26210eb79830905bbeb92adb14f7c60f
#
_cell.length_a   1.000
_cell.length_b   1.000
_cell.length_c   1.000
_cell.angle_alpha   90.00
_cell.angle_beta   90.00
_cell.angle_gamma   90.00
#
_symmetry.space_group_name_H-M   'P 1'
#
loop_
_entity.id
_entity.type
_entity.pdbx_description
1 polymer ?
#
loop_
_entity_poly.entity_id
_entity_poly.type
_entity_poly.pdbx_seq_one_letter_code
_entity_poly.pdbx_strand_id
1 'polypeptide(L)'
;VDAFHGPALRVYANDDIVGVEVGGAVKNVLAIATGLCDGLALGLNARAALITRGLAEMTRFGLALGARTDTFMGLSGLGDLVLTATGDLSRNRKVGLLLAQGRTLAQAVDSLGHVAEGVYCARTVVQRARGLGVEMPIAEGVVALLDGRVSPADACLLYTSDAADEGLG
;
A
#
# COMPACT_ATOMS: atom_id res chain seq x y z
N VAL A 1 11.09 24.51 -9.41
CA VAL A 1 10.81 23.58 -10.53
C VAL A 1 11.83 23.81 -11.64
N ASP A 2 11.95 25.03 -12.17
CA ASP A 2 12.72 25.33 -13.38
C ASP A 2 14.22 24.99 -13.25
N ALA A 3 14.81 25.17 -12.07
CA ALA A 3 16.23 24.84 -11.80
C ALA A 3 16.58 23.35 -11.98
N PHE A 4 15.59 22.45 -11.88
CA PHE A 4 15.77 20.99 -11.97
C PHE A 4 15.09 20.38 -13.21
N HIS A 5 14.31 21.16 -13.95
CA HIS A 5 13.58 20.68 -15.12
C HIS A 5 14.52 20.60 -16.33
N GLY A 6 14.61 19.45 -16.97
CA GLY A 6 15.53 19.22 -18.10
C GLY A 6 15.09 18.08 -19.01
N PRO A 7 15.88 17.79 -20.07
CA PRO A 7 15.53 16.73 -21.02
C PRO A 7 15.41 15.34 -20.40
N ALA A 8 16.19 15.06 -19.34
CA ALA A 8 16.23 13.77 -18.66
C ALA A 8 15.43 13.74 -17.34
N LEU A 9 14.98 14.89 -16.83
CA LEU A 9 14.28 15.00 -15.54
C LEU A 9 13.10 15.96 -15.68
N ARG A 10 11.91 15.47 -15.39
CA ARG A 10 10.69 16.28 -15.28
C ARG A 10 10.30 16.43 -13.82
N VAL A 11 10.19 17.67 -13.34
CA VAL A 11 9.80 18.00 -11.96
C VAL A 11 8.39 18.58 -11.97
N TYR A 12 7.52 17.97 -11.18
CA TYR A 12 6.13 18.40 -11.00
C TYR A 12 5.96 18.89 -9.56
N ALA A 13 5.51 20.11 -9.38
CA ALA A 13 5.13 20.64 -8.07
C ALA A 13 3.69 20.25 -7.73
N ASN A 14 3.46 19.94 -6.47
CA ASN A 14 2.12 19.72 -5.93
C ASN A 14 1.98 20.52 -4.64
N ASP A 15 0.88 21.26 -4.50
CA ASP A 15 0.55 22.07 -3.33
C ASP A 15 -0.32 21.33 -2.31
N ASP A 16 -0.79 20.13 -2.64
CA ASP A 16 -1.49 19.23 -1.73
C ASP A 16 -0.50 18.39 -0.91
N ILE A 17 0.12 19.03 0.08
CA ILE A 17 1.10 18.38 0.94
C ILE A 17 0.51 17.15 1.64
N VAL A 18 -0.73 17.27 2.13
CA VAL A 18 -1.43 16.17 2.83
C VAL A 18 -1.60 14.97 1.90
N GLY A 19 -2.05 15.18 0.67
CA GLY A 19 -2.23 14.10 -0.30
C GLY A 19 -0.92 13.40 -0.66
N VAL A 20 0.15 14.15 -0.85
CA VAL A 20 1.47 13.59 -1.15
C VAL A 20 2.01 12.76 0.02
N GLU A 21 1.91 13.25 1.26
CA GLU A 21 2.37 12.53 2.44
C GLU A 21 1.54 11.27 2.71
N VAL A 22 0.22 11.35 2.60
CA VAL A 22 -0.68 10.20 2.74
C VAL A 22 -0.38 9.14 1.68
N GLY A 23 -0.24 9.54 0.42
CA GLY A 23 0.15 8.65 -0.67
C GLY A 23 1.46 7.94 -0.37
N GLY A 24 2.49 8.68 0.03
CA GLY A 24 3.81 8.16 0.37
C GLY A 24 3.80 7.16 1.54
N ALA A 25 2.96 7.37 2.55
CA ALA A 25 2.84 6.46 3.68
C ALA A 25 2.03 5.19 3.33
N VAL A 26 0.84 5.36 2.76
CA VAL A 26 -0.11 4.26 2.51
C VAL A 26 0.39 3.31 1.40
N LYS A 27 1.03 3.83 0.33
CA LYS A 27 1.60 2.97 -0.72
C LYS A 27 2.54 1.88 -0.19
N ASN A 28 3.30 2.20 0.85
CA ASN A 28 4.25 1.27 1.46
C ASN A 28 3.54 0.11 2.16
N VAL A 29 2.39 0.38 2.80
CA VAL A 29 1.54 -0.64 3.41
C VAL A 29 0.92 -1.53 2.33
N LEU A 30 0.38 -0.93 1.26
CA LEU A 30 -0.22 -1.64 0.13
C LEU A 30 0.81 -2.49 -0.63
N ALA A 31 2.06 -2.04 -0.69
CA ALA A 31 3.14 -2.82 -1.30
C ALA A 31 3.43 -4.13 -0.53
N ILE A 32 3.26 -4.16 0.79
CA ILE A 32 3.34 -5.41 1.57
C ILE A 32 2.23 -6.37 1.13
N ALA A 33 1.00 -5.87 0.97
CA ALA A 33 -0.14 -6.67 0.52
C ALA A 33 0.07 -7.24 -0.89
N THR A 34 0.58 -6.44 -1.83
CA THR A 34 0.87 -6.93 -3.20
C THR A 34 2.01 -7.93 -3.21
N GLY A 35 3.03 -7.75 -2.38
CA GLY A 35 4.10 -8.74 -2.20
C GLY A 35 3.59 -10.06 -1.65
N LEU A 36 2.65 -10.02 -0.70
CA LEU A 36 1.98 -11.21 -0.19
C LEU A 36 1.20 -11.95 -1.29
N CYS A 37 0.40 -11.21 -2.07
CA CYS A 37 -0.36 -11.72 -3.21
C CYS A 37 0.55 -12.42 -4.24
N ASP A 38 1.66 -11.78 -4.60
CA ASP A 38 2.66 -12.34 -5.52
C ASP A 38 3.34 -13.61 -4.94
N GLY A 39 3.69 -13.57 -3.66
CA GLY A 39 4.35 -14.70 -2.98
C GLY A 39 3.45 -15.93 -2.84
N LEU A 40 2.13 -15.73 -2.77
CA LEU A 40 1.12 -16.78 -2.78
C LEU A 40 0.73 -17.23 -4.20
N ALA A 41 1.36 -16.66 -5.23
CA ALA A 41 1.11 -16.98 -6.64
C ALA A 41 -0.36 -16.78 -7.09
N LEU A 42 -1.07 -15.78 -6.56
CA LEU A 42 -2.47 -15.51 -6.87
C LEU A 42 -2.67 -14.90 -8.27
N GLY A 43 -1.60 -14.51 -8.94
CA GLY A 43 -1.59 -14.06 -10.32
C GLY A 43 -1.76 -12.53 -10.49
N LEU A 44 -1.57 -12.10 -11.73
CA LEU A 44 -1.51 -10.67 -12.07
C LEU A 44 -2.86 -9.95 -11.91
N ASN A 45 -3.97 -10.65 -12.15
CA ASN A 45 -5.31 -10.08 -11.99
C ASN A 45 -5.60 -9.75 -10.52
N ALA A 46 -5.24 -10.65 -9.58
CA ALA A 46 -5.38 -10.43 -8.15
C ALA A 46 -4.54 -9.23 -7.70
N ARG A 47 -3.30 -9.12 -8.18
CA ARG A 47 -2.45 -7.97 -7.91
C ARG A 47 -3.04 -6.66 -8.46
N ALA A 48 -3.58 -6.67 -9.68
CA ALA A 48 -4.21 -5.49 -10.27
C ALA A 48 -5.44 -5.05 -9.48
N ALA A 49 -6.30 -5.99 -9.09
CA ALA A 49 -7.45 -5.72 -8.23
C ALA A 49 -7.03 -5.11 -6.88
N LEU A 50 -5.99 -5.68 -6.26
CA LEU A 50 -5.46 -5.20 -4.99
C LEU A 50 -4.91 -3.76 -5.09
N ILE A 51 -4.20 -3.43 -6.17
CA ILE A 51 -3.71 -2.06 -6.42
C ILE A 51 -4.89 -1.10 -6.59
N THR A 52 -5.91 -1.47 -7.36
CA THR A 52 -7.09 -0.62 -7.61
C THR A 52 -7.86 -0.36 -6.32
N ARG A 53 -8.11 -1.39 -5.52
CA ARG A 53 -8.80 -1.25 -4.23
C ARG A 53 -7.95 -0.50 -3.22
N GLY A 54 -6.64 -0.75 -3.19
CA GLY A 54 -5.70 -0.03 -2.33
C GLY A 54 -5.65 1.46 -2.66
N LEU A 55 -5.72 1.84 -3.93
CA LEU A 55 -5.84 3.24 -4.34
C LEU A 55 -7.14 3.87 -3.82
N ALA A 56 -8.25 3.13 -3.84
CA ALA A 56 -9.51 3.61 -3.29
C ALA A 56 -9.43 3.82 -1.76
N GLU A 57 -8.82 2.89 -1.02
CA GLU A 57 -8.56 3.05 0.42
C GLU A 57 -7.70 4.30 0.70
N MET A 58 -6.58 4.42 -0.02
CA MET A 58 -5.68 5.57 0.09
C MET A 58 -6.40 6.89 -0.17
N THR A 59 -7.25 6.92 -1.20
CA THR A 59 -8.01 8.12 -1.57
C THR A 59 -9.03 8.48 -0.49
N ARG A 60 -9.82 7.51 0.00
CA ARG A 60 -10.80 7.74 1.08
C ARG A 60 -10.11 8.30 2.33
N PHE A 61 -9.01 7.70 2.73
CA PHE A 61 -8.25 8.14 3.90
C PHE A 61 -7.68 9.55 3.70
N GLY A 62 -7.10 9.83 2.53
CA GLY A 62 -6.57 11.16 2.22
C GLY A 62 -7.64 12.24 2.21
N LEU A 63 -8.81 11.98 1.61
CA LEU A 63 -9.94 12.91 1.59
C LEU A 63 -10.42 13.24 3.01
N ALA A 64 -10.48 12.24 3.90
CA ALA A 64 -10.84 12.46 5.30
C ALA A 64 -9.83 13.32 6.07
N LEU A 65 -8.59 13.42 5.57
CA LEU A 65 -7.54 14.30 6.08
C LEU A 65 -7.47 15.66 5.37
N GLY A 66 -8.35 15.91 4.39
CA GLY A 66 -8.41 17.17 3.63
C GLY A 66 -7.55 17.20 2.37
N ALA A 67 -7.05 16.07 1.90
CA ALA A 67 -6.35 15.97 0.62
C ALA A 67 -7.29 16.05 -0.58
N ARG A 68 -6.74 16.20 -1.78
CA ARG A 68 -7.48 16.26 -3.04
C ARG A 68 -7.41 14.95 -3.80
N THR A 69 -8.53 14.55 -4.42
CA THR A 69 -8.62 13.34 -5.25
C THR A 69 -7.59 13.31 -6.37
N ASP A 70 -7.37 14.44 -7.05
CA ASP A 70 -6.45 14.55 -8.18
C ASP A 70 -5.02 14.19 -7.83
N THR A 71 -4.61 14.44 -6.58
CA THR A 71 -3.29 14.05 -6.08
C THR A 71 -3.10 12.54 -6.11
N PHE A 72 -4.14 11.78 -5.73
CA PHE A 72 -4.10 10.30 -5.72
C PHE A 72 -4.19 9.71 -7.13
N MET A 73 -4.81 10.38 -8.07
CA MET A 73 -4.86 9.95 -9.48
C MET A 73 -3.57 10.30 -10.25
N GLY A 74 -2.69 11.11 -9.67
CA GLY A 74 -1.44 11.57 -10.26
C GLY A 74 -0.21 10.72 -9.90
N LEU A 75 0.97 11.32 -10.15
CA LEU A 75 2.26 10.66 -9.94
C LEU A 75 2.55 10.32 -8.47
N SER A 76 2.16 11.20 -7.54
CA SER A 76 2.36 10.99 -6.09
C SER A 76 1.36 10.02 -5.46
N GLY A 77 0.33 9.61 -6.18
CA GLY A 77 -0.64 8.60 -5.76
C GLY A 77 -0.50 7.32 -6.57
N LEU A 78 -1.30 7.18 -7.63
CA LEU A 78 -1.35 5.99 -8.48
C LEU A 78 0.02 5.63 -9.06
N GLY A 79 0.78 6.61 -9.56
CA GLY A 79 2.09 6.34 -10.19
C GLY A 79 3.07 5.72 -9.20
N ASP A 80 3.21 6.32 -8.02
CA ASP A 80 4.11 5.85 -6.97
C ASP A 80 3.63 4.54 -6.32
N LEU A 81 2.30 4.37 -6.19
CA LEU A 81 1.70 3.10 -5.74
C LEU A 81 2.04 1.96 -6.70
N VAL A 82 1.80 2.13 -8.00
CA VAL A 82 2.10 1.09 -9.01
C VAL A 82 3.58 0.74 -9.00
N LEU A 83 4.46 1.75 -9.01
CA LEU A 83 5.91 1.53 -8.94
C LEU A 83 6.31 0.73 -7.70
N THR A 84 5.78 1.10 -6.53
CA THR A 84 6.14 0.47 -5.25
C THR A 84 5.55 -0.93 -5.11
N ALA A 85 4.34 -1.14 -5.63
CA ALA A 85 3.61 -2.42 -5.57
C ALA A 85 4.12 -3.47 -6.57
N THR A 86 4.78 -3.05 -7.66
CA THR A 86 5.24 -3.96 -8.73
C THR A 86 6.75 -4.04 -8.88
N GLY A 87 7.47 -3.04 -8.37
CA GLY A 87 8.92 -2.94 -8.55
C GLY A 87 9.71 -3.94 -7.70
N ASP A 88 10.71 -4.58 -8.30
CA ASP A 88 11.57 -5.56 -7.62
C ASP A 88 12.50 -4.92 -6.58
N LEU A 89 12.72 -3.61 -6.65
CA LEU A 89 13.50 -2.88 -5.66
C LEU A 89 12.70 -2.50 -4.42
N SER A 90 11.36 -2.65 -4.44
CA SER A 90 10.50 -2.31 -3.31
C SER A 90 10.75 -3.23 -2.12
N ARG A 91 11.31 -2.66 -1.05
CA ARG A 91 11.54 -3.37 0.22
C ARG A 91 10.25 -3.82 0.87
N ASN A 92 9.21 -2.99 0.82
CA ASN A 92 7.89 -3.32 1.37
C ASN A 92 7.26 -4.51 0.62
N ARG A 93 7.33 -4.54 -0.72
CA ARG A 93 6.89 -5.69 -1.50
C ARG A 93 7.68 -6.96 -1.13
N LYS A 94 9.00 -6.83 -0.94
CA LYS A 94 9.85 -7.97 -0.51
C LYS A 94 9.46 -8.51 0.87
N VAL A 95 9.06 -7.67 1.82
CA VAL A 95 8.51 -8.14 3.10
C VAL A 95 7.31 -9.04 2.87
N GLY A 96 6.33 -8.62 2.05
CA GLY A 96 5.15 -9.42 1.72
C GLY A 96 5.51 -10.77 1.10
N LEU A 97 6.45 -10.79 0.13
CA LEU A 97 6.96 -12.01 -0.50
C LEU A 97 7.56 -12.98 0.52
N LEU A 98 8.39 -12.48 1.45
CA LEU A 98 9.05 -13.30 2.48
C LEU A 98 8.05 -13.86 3.50
N LEU A 99 7.05 -13.07 3.90
CA LEU A 99 5.96 -13.53 4.77
C LEU A 99 5.13 -14.63 4.09
N ALA A 100 4.85 -14.52 2.79
CA ALA A 100 4.18 -15.56 2.02
C ALA A 100 4.96 -16.87 1.98
N GLN A 101 6.30 -16.81 2.04
CA GLN A 101 7.21 -17.97 2.10
C GLN A 101 7.31 -18.58 3.51
N GLY A 102 6.52 -18.10 4.48
CA GLY A 102 6.51 -18.58 5.86
C GLY A 102 7.61 -18.02 6.75
N ARG A 103 8.34 -16.98 6.31
CA ARG A 103 9.29 -16.27 7.16
C ARG A 103 8.56 -15.46 8.22
N THR A 104 9.14 -15.37 9.42
CA THR A 104 8.65 -14.45 10.44
C THR A 104 8.95 -13.01 10.03
N LEU A 105 8.22 -12.05 10.59
CA LEU A 105 8.47 -10.62 10.34
C LEU A 105 9.92 -10.23 10.68
N ALA A 106 10.45 -10.72 11.80
CA ALA A 106 11.84 -10.47 12.20
C ALA A 106 12.82 -10.98 11.13
N GLN A 107 12.65 -12.24 10.68
CA GLN A 107 13.49 -12.83 9.62
C GLN A 107 13.39 -12.06 8.30
N ALA A 108 12.19 -11.60 7.94
CA ALA A 108 11.98 -10.81 6.72
C ALA A 108 12.70 -9.46 6.80
N VAL A 109 12.56 -8.73 7.91
CA VAL A 109 13.20 -7.42 8.11
C VAL A 109 14.73 -7.56 8.17
N ASP A 110 15.25 -8.52 8.93
CA ASP A 110 16.69 -8.76 9.06
C ASP A 110 17.34 -9.08 7.71
N SER A 111 16.67 -9.89 6.88
CA SER A 111 17.20 -10.29 5.57
C SER A 111 17.32 -9.13 4.57
N LEU A 112 16.56 -8.05 4.76
CA LEU A 112 16.58 -6.89 3.88
C LEU A 112 17.70 -5.89 4.23
N GLY A 113 18.29 -5.98 5.41
CA GLY A 113 19.38 -5.13 5.88
C GLY A 113 19.04 -3.65 6.07
N HIS A 114 17.81 -3.25 5.73
CA HIS A 114 17.33 -1.87 5.79
C HIS A 114 15.83 -1.83 6.15
N VAL A 115 15.40 -0.67 6.67
CA VAL A 115 14.03 -0.43 7.10
C VAL A 115 13.04 -0.54 5.93
N ALA A 116 11.97 -1.31 6.12
CA ALA A 116 10.77 -1.29 5.28
C ALA A 116 9.72 -0.42 5.98
N GLU A 117 9.51 0.79 5.48
CA GLU A 117 8.69 1.83 6.13
C GLU A 117 7.24 1.37 6.38
N GLY A 118 6.67 0.59 5.46
CA GLY A 118 5.31 0.05 5.58
C GLY A 118 5.09 -0.77 6.85
N VAL A 119 6.12 -1.47 7.33
CA VAL A 119 6.05 -2.25 8.58
C VAL A 119 5.80 -1.35 9.79
N TYR A 120 6.41 -0.18 9.81
CA TYR A 120 6.31 0.75 10.93
C TYR A 120 5.08 1.64 10.83
N CYS A 121 4.73 2.12 9.64
CA CYS A 121 3.61 3.05 9.48
C CYS A 121 2.24 2.36 9.42
N ALA A 122 2.15 1.06 9.11
CA ALA A 122 0.87 0.36 8.93
C ALA A 122 -0.09 0.54 10.12
N ARG A 123 0.39 0.33 11.34
CA ARG A 123 -0.44 0.48 12.55
C ARG A 123 -0.91 1.90 12.77
N THR A 124 -0.05 2.89 12.52
CA THR A 124 -0.39 4.31 12.66
C THR A 124 -1.42 4.72 11.62
N VAL A 125 -1.29 4.27 10.37
CA VAL A 125 -2.25 4.51 9.29
C VAL A 125 -3.63 3.97 9.69
N VAL A 126 -3.71 2.70 10.09
CA VAL A 126 -4.99 2.06 10.49
C VAL A 126 -5.59 2.75 11.72
N GLN A 127 -4.79 3.04 12.74
CA GLN A 127 -5.27 3.75 13.92
C GLN A 127 -5.85 5.12 13.58
N ARG A 128 -5.17 5.86 12.71
CA ARG A 128 -5.62 7.18 12.29
C ARG A 128 -6.88 7.11 11.45
N ALA A 129 -6.97 6.15 10.52
CA ALA A 129 -8.15 5.93 9.68
C ALA A 129 -9.39 5.60 10.55
N ARG A 130 -9.24 4.71 11.53
CA ARG A 130 -10.31 4.39 12.49
C ARG A 130 -10.79 5.60 13.28
N GLY A 131 -9.87 6.47 13.72
CA GLY A 131 -10.21 7.70 14.41
C GLY A 131 -10.99 8.71 13.55
N LEU A 132 -10.96 8.55 12.23
CA LEU A 132 -11.69 9.34 11.24
C LEU A 132 -12.94 8.63 10.71
N GLY A 133 -13.23 7.40 11.17
CA GLY A 133 -14.32 6.58 10.66
C GLY A 133 -14.12 6.08 9.24
N VAL A 134 -12.86 5.95 8.79
CA VAL A 134 -12.50 5.46 7.45
C VAL A 134 -12.12 3.99 7.51
N GLU A 135 -12.80 3.17 6.71
CA GLU A 135 -12.48 1.76 6.53
C GLU A 135 -11.32 1.57 5.57
N MET A 136 -10.35 0.76 6.00
CA MET A 136 -9.16 0.41 5.24
C MET A 136 -8.88 -1.10 5.35
N PRO A 137 -9.73 -1.95 4.78
CA PRO A 137 -9.65 -3.41 4.96
C PRO A 137 -8.31 -4.02 4.52
N ILE A 138 -7.70 -3.54 3.43
CA ILE A 138 -6.40 -4.03 2.99
C ILE A 138 -5.32 -3.67 4.01
N ALA A 139 -5.27 -2.41 4.42
CA ALA A 139 -4.30 -1.96 5.42
C ALA A 139 -4.50 -2.67 6.79
N GLU A 140 -5.74 -2.91 7.19
CA GLU A 140 -6.07 -3.68 8.41
C GLU A 140 -5.62 -5.13 8.33
N GLY A 141 -5.81 -5.78 7.19
CA GLY A 141 -5.32 -7.12 6.94
C GLY A 141 -3.79 -7.20 6.96
N VAL A 142 -3.10 -6.19 6.42
CA VAL A 142 -1.62 -6.09 6.54
C VAL A 142 -1.22 -5.99 8.01
N VAL A 143 -1.87 -5.15 8.81
CA VAL A 143 -1.58 -5.05 10.26
C VAL A 143 -1.82 -6.39 10.95
N ALA A 144 -2.92 -7.08 10.65
CA ALA A 144 -3.21 -8.39 11.24
C ALA A 144 -2.14 -9.44 10.90
N LEU A 145 -1.64 -9.42 9.66
CA LEU A 145 -0.53 -10.27 9.21
C LEU A 145 0.78 -9.93 9.94
N LEU A 146 1.15 -8.66 10.01
CA LEU A 146 2.38 -8.19 10.67
C LEU A 146 2.37 -8.49 12.18
N ASP A 147 1.18 -8.49 12.81
CA ASP A 147 0.98 -8.86 14.22
C ASP A 147 0.93 -10.38 14.43
N GLY A 148 0.96 -11.18 13.36
CA GLY A 148 0.85 -12.64 13.44
C GLY A 148 -0.53 -13.14 13.87
N ARG A 149 -1.59 -12.30 13.74
CA ARG A 149 -2.97 -12.65 14.09
C ARG A 149 -3.68 -13.48 13.03
N VAL A 150 -3.23 -13.41 11.80
CA VAL A 150 -3.76 -14.16 10.66
C VAL A 150 -2.63 -14.79 9.86
N SER A 151 -2.93 -15.91 9.18
CA SER A 151 -1.98 -16.51 8.24
C SER A 151 -1.86 -15.67 6.96
N PRO A 152 -0.78 -15.84 6.18
CA PRO A 152 -0.64 -15.24 4.87
C PRO A 152 -1.84 -15.46 3.95
N ALA A 153 -2.38 -16.68 3.91
CA ALA A 153 -3.54 -17.05 3.11
C ALA A 153 -4.81 -16.34 3.59
N ASP A 154 -5.05 -16.33 4.90
CA ASP A 154 -6.23 -15.68 5.48
C ASP A 154 -6.20 -14.15 5.28
N ALA A 155 -5.02 -13.54 5.37
CA ALA A 155 -4.88 -12.11 5.09
C ALA A 155 -5.34 -11.77 3.67
N CYS A 156 -4.99 -12.60 2.68
CA CYS A 156 -5.45 -12.39 1.30
C CYS A 156 -6.96 -12.56 1.14
N LEU A 157 -7.59 -13.46 1.89
CA LEU A 157 -9.06 -13.62 1.87
C LEU A 157 -9.76 -12.38 2.41
N LEU A 158 -9.21 -11.70 3.42
CA LEU A 158 -9.74 -10.43 3.93
C LEU A 158 -9.75 -9.34 2.84
N TYR A 159 -8.81 -9.39 1.89
CA TYR A 159 -8.76 -8.44 0.77
C TYR A 159 -9.79 -8.73 -0.32
N THR A 160 -10.29 -9.96 -0.41
CA THR A 160 -11.18 -10.41 -1.49
C THR A 160 -12.65 -10.50 -1.07
N SER A 161 -12.95 -10.64 0.22
CA SER A 161 -14.32 -10.79 0.73
C SER A 161 -15.20 -9.56 0.46
N ASP A 162 -14.64 -8.36 0.52
CA ASP A 162 -15.38 -7.12 0.23
C ASP A 162 -15.66 -6.91 -1.28
N ALA A 163 -15.01 -7.70 -2.16
CA ALA A 163 -15.25 -7.62 -3.59
C ALA A 163 -16.64 -8.18 -3.99
N ALA A 164 -17.28 -8.96 -3.11
CA ALA A 164 -18.59 -9.51 -3.35
C ALA A 164 -19.73 -8.54 -2.97
N ASP A 165 -19.46 -7.54 -2.11
CA ASP A 165 -20.45 -6.58 -1.62
C ASP A 165 -20.49 -5.26 -2.43
N GLU A 166 -19.45 -4.94 -3.21
CA GLU A 166 -19.55 -3.89 -4.22
C GLU A 166 -20.27 -4.44 -5.45
N GLY A 167 -21.56 -4.75 -5.27
CA GLY A 167 -22.43 -5.17 -6.33
C GLY A 167 -22.35 -4.18 -7.48
N LEU A 168 -22.07 -4.73 -8.65
CA LEU A 168 -22.30 -4.07 -9.94
C LEU A 168 -23.77 -3.64 -9.97
N GLY A 169 -24.02 -2.40 -9.56
CA GLY A 169 -25.29 -1.71 -9.77
C GLY A 169 -25.29 -1.00 -11.11
#